data_60aa4b7ee278268e55f9e198f50301c8
#
_entry.id   60aa4b7ee278268e55f9e198f50301c8
#
_cell.length_a   1.000
_cell.length_b   1.000
_cell.length_c   1.000
_cell.angle_alpha   90.00
_cell.angle_beta   90.00
_cell.angle_gamma   90.00
#
_symmetry.space_group_name_H-M   'P 1'
#
loop_
_entity.id
_entity.type
_entity.pdbx_description
1 polymer ?
#
loop_
_entity_poly.entity_id
_entity_poly.type
_entity_poly.pdbx_seq_one_letter_code
_entity_poly.pdbx_strand_id
1 'polypeptide(L)'
;MILRLLDKLGRKKLVLDRGTSHPDYKNAKPWMNRYYLLFRHRPRWFPFNIIIHEMLDDDHGEGVHSHLCPYLTIILRGGYWETLEDGKHWRSTGYIGFRSANNLHRVDLKSDSKPLTLFIPCLLYTSDAADE
;
A
#
# COMPACT_ATOMS: atom_id res chain seq x y z
N MET A 1 -7.54 -16.99 5.10
CA MET A 1 -8.99 -17.23 5.11
C MET A 1 -9.80 -15.99 4.78
N ILE A 2 -9.62 -14.90 5.52
CA ILE A 2 -10.34 -13.65 5.25
C ILE A 2 -10.02 -13.09 3.86
N LEU A 3 -8.81 -13.23 3.38
CA LEU A 3 -8.44 -12.72 2.05
C LEU A 3 -9.21 -13.44 0.93
N ARG A 4 -9.43 -14.75 1.08
CA ARG A 4 -10.24 -15.49 0.12
C ARG A 4 -11.69 -15.03 0.10
N LEU A 5 -12.24 -14.73 1.27
CA LEU A 5 -13.59 -14.20 1.38
C LEU A 5 -13.70 -12.83 0.71
N LEU A 6 -12.76 -11.96 0.97
CA LEU A 6 -12.75 -10.62 0.36
C LEU A 6 -12.61 -10.71 -1.16
N ASP A 7 -11.81 -11.64 -1.66
CA ASP A 7 -11.69 -11.87 -3.10
C ASP A 7 -13.03 -12.35 -3.70
N LYS A 8 -13.68 -13.31 -3.05
CA LYS A 8 -14.99 -13.82 -3.49
C LYS A 8 -16.06 -12.71 -3.49
N LEU A 9 -15.95 -11.75 -2.59
CA LEU A 9 -16.90 -10.64 -2.51
C LEU A 9 -16.55 -9.49 -3.48
N GLY A 10 -15.56 -9.68 -4.34
CA GLY A 10 -15.16 -8.65 -5.31
C GLY A 10 -14.41 -7.49 -4.69
N ARG A 11 -13.78 -7.70 -3.55
CA ARG A 11 -13.08 -6.65 -2.82
C ARG A 11 -11.57 -6.65 -3.01
N LYS A 12 -11.07 -7.50 -3.90
CA LYS A 12 -9.65 -7.57 -4.22
C LYS A 12 -9.34 -6.78 -5.47
N LYS A 13 -8.23 -6.03 -5.46
CA LYS A 13 -7.70 -5.35 -6.64
C LYS A 13 -6.20 -5.62 -6.74
N LEU A 14 -5.76 -6.12 -7.88
CA LEU A 14 -4.34 -6.27 -8.18
C LEU A 14 -3.79 -4.92 -8.65
N VAL A 15 -2.72 -4.45 -8.01
CA VAL A 15 -2.04 -3.22 -8.39
C VAL A 15 -0.71 -3.59 -9.04
N LEU A 16 -0.47 -3.04 -10.22
CA LEU A 16 0.77 -3.24 -10.95
C LEU A 16 1.78 -2.15 -10.61
N ASP A 17 3.05 -2.42 -10.87
CA ASP A 17 4.13 -1.47 -10.59
C ASP A 17 4.18 -0.29 -11.56
N ARG A 18 3.41 -0.36 -12.66
CA ARG A 18 3.29 0.71 -13.66
C ARG A 18 1.85 0.88 -14.06
N GLY A 19 1.40 2.12 -14.16
CA GLY A 19 0.05 2.43 -14.61
C GLY A 19 -0.08 2.39 -16.13
N THR A 20 -1.32 2.41 -16.63
CA THR A 20 -1.63 2.34 -18.06
C THR A 20 -1.05 3.50 -18.86
N SER A 21 -0.78 4.63 -18.20
CA SER A 21 -0.15 5.79 -18.87
C SER A 21 1.36 5.70 -18.97
N HIS A 22 1.97 4.71 -18.34
CA HIS A 22 3.42 4.54 -18.37
C HIS A 22 3.86 4.00 -19.75
N PRO A 23 4.95 4.52 -20.36
CA PRO A 23 5.41 4.04 -21.67
C PRO A 23 5.71 2.54 -21.72
N ASP A 24 6.10 1.96 -20.60
CA ASP A 24 6.49 0.54 -20.50
C ASP A 24 5.42 -0.31 -19.81
N TYR A 25 4.16 0.11 -19.90
CA TYR A 25 3.06 -0.56 -19.21
C TYR A 25 2.94 -2.05 -19.56
N LYS A 26 3.23 -2.41 -20.80
CA LYS A 26 3.13 -3.81 -21.23
C LYS A 26 4.07 -4.75 -20.46
N ASN A 27 5.10 -4.22 -19.82
CA ASN A 27 6.03 -4.98 -18.97
C ASN A 27 5.72 -4.83 -17.48
N ALA A 28 4.57 -4.25 -17.13
CA ALA A 28 4.17 -4.05 -15.75
C ALA A 28 4.03 -5.40 -15.03
N LYS A 29 4.45 -5.42 -13.77
CA LYS A 29 4.43 -6.62 -12.93
C LYS A 29 3.55 -6.41 -11.71
N PRO A 30 2.97 -7.48 -11.14
CA PRO A 30 2.24 -7.36 -9.89
C PRO A 30 3.09 -6.74 -8.79
N TRP A 31 2.56 -5.74 -8.12
CA TRP A 31 3.22 -5.04 -7.03
C TRP A 31 2.57 -5.34 -5.70
N MET A 32 1.24 -5.28 -5.63
CA MET A 32 0.49 -5.62 -4.42
C MET A 32 -0.94 -6.02 -4.75
N ASN A 33 -1.55 -6.75 -3.83
CA ASN A 33 -2.99 -6.97 -3.82
C ASN A 33 -3.60 -6.06 -2.77
N ARG A 34 -4.67 -5.35 -3.13
CA ARG A 34 -5.48 -4.57 -2.20
C ARG A 34 -6.76 -5.31 -1.89
N TYR A 35 -7.06 -5.41 -0.60
CA TYR A 35 -8.32 -6.00 -0.13
C TYR A 35 -9.06 -4.94 0.65
N TYR A 36 -10.20 -4.49 0.12
CA TYR A 36 -10.96 -3.39 0.70
C TYR A 36 -11.85 -3.91 1.83
N LEU A 37 -11.57 -3.47 3.07
CA LEU A 37 -12.38 -3.85 4.23
C LEU A 37 -13.58 -2.94 4.38
N LEU A 38 -13.42 -1.64 4.14
CA LEU A 38 -14.48 -0.67 4.37
C LEU A 38 -15.21 -0.33 3.07
N PHE A 39 -14.55 0.34 2.13
CA PHE A 39 -15.17 0.74 0.87
C PHE A 39 -14.40 0.18 -0.33
N ARG A 40 -15.09 -0.54 -1.22
CA ARG A 40 -14.54 -0.88 -2.54
C ARG A 40 -14.48 0.36 -3.42
N HIS A 41 -15.48 1.24 -3.26
CA HIS A 41 -15.56 2.53 -3.93
C HIS A 41 -15.92 3.58 -2.89
N ARG A 42 -14.90 4.25 -2.35
CA ARG A 42 -15.08 5.22 -1.25
C ARG A 42 -15.90 6.42 -1.71
N PRO A 43 -16.95 6.82 -0.94
CA PRO A 43 -17.62 8.09 -1.19
C PRO A 43 -16.65 9.25 -0.95
N ARG A 44 -16.72 10.28 -1.78
CA ARG A 44 -15.82 11.45 -1.67
C ARG A 44 -15.89 12.14 -0.31
N TRP A 45 -17.06 12.14 0.31
CA TRP A 45 -17.26 12.82 1.57
C TRP A 45 -16.73 12.04 2.77
N PHE A 46 -16.39 10.75 2.60
CA PHE A 46 -15.88 9.94 3.71
C PHE A 46 -14.36 10.10 3.81
N PRO A 47 -13.83 10.44 5.02
CA PRO A 47 -12.44 10.92 5.14
C PRO A 47 -11.35 9.87 5.10
N PHE A 48 -11.68 8.57 5.20
CA PHE A 48 -10.65 7.52 5.21
C PHE A 48 -11.16 6.22 4.59
N ASN A 49 -10.25 5.29 4.40
CA ASN A 49 -10.60 3.92 4.02
C ASN A 49 -9.80 2.94 4.89
N ILE A 50 -10.14 1.67 4.84
CA ILE A 50 -9.41 0.61 5.53
C ILE A 50 -9.14 -0.49 4.52
N ILE A 51 -7.86 -0.73 4.24
CA ILE A 51 -7.42 -1.62 3.17
C ILE A 51 -6.35 -2.56 3.73
N ILE A 52 -6.40 -3.84 3.35
CA ILE A 52 -5.28 -4.74 3.58
C ILE A 52 -4.43 -4.77 2.32
N HIS A 53 -3.13 -4.51 2.46
CA HIS A 53 -2.15 -4.67 1.38
C HIS A 53 -1.40 -5.97 1.57
N GLU A 54 -1.42 -6.82 0.57
CA GLU A 54 -0.49 -7.94 0.45
C GLU A 54 0.59 -7.52 -0.51
N MET A 55 1.80 -7.30 0.01
CA MET A 55 2.91 -6.82 -0.80
C MET A 55 3.53 -7.97 -1.56
N LEU A 56 3.71 -7.80 -2.87
CA LEU A 56 4.22 -8.84 -3.76
C LEU A 56 5.64 -8.53 -4.24
N ASP A 57 6.04 -7.26 -4.23
CA ASP A 57 7.34 -6.83 -4.75
C ASP A 57 7.78 -5.53 -4.07
N ASP A 58 9.07 -5.22 -4.22
CA ASP A 58 9.66 -4.00 -3.70
C ASP A 58 9.12 -2.75 -4.41
N ASP A 59 9.42 -1.58 -3.85
CA ASP A 59 9.13 -0.29 -4.49
C ASP A 59 10.12 -0.03 -5.63
N HIS A 60 10.01 -0.80 -6.70
CA HIS A 60 10.94 -0.74 -7.82
C HIS A 60 10.87 0.58 -8.59
N GLY A 61 12.04 1.11 -8.93
CA GLY A 61 12.14 2.24 -9.82
C GLY A 61 11.74 3.57 -9.23
N GLU A 62 11.07 3.55 -8.10
CA GLU A 62 10.60 4.77 -7.45
C GLU A 62 11.66 5.39 -6.55
N GLY A 63 12.56 4.57 -5.99
CA GLY A 63 13.45 5.05 -4.96
C GLY A 63 12.66 5.46 -3.72
N VAL A 64 13.15 6.45 -3.00
CA VAL A 64 12.44 7.04 -1.88
C VAL A 64 11.36 7.98 -2.44
N HIS A 65 10.12 7.78 -2.00
CA HIS A 65 8.97 8.54 -2.52
C HIS A 65 8.04 8.96 -1.39
N SER A 66 7.14 9.90 -1.69
CA SER A 66 6.08 10.32 -0.77
C SER A 66 4.73 9.81 -1.28
N HIS A 67 3.76 9.79 -0.37
CA HIS A 67 2.38 9.46 -0.72
C HIS A 67 1.56 10.74 -0.91
N LEU A 68 0.43 10.61 -1.61
CA LEU A 68 -0.46 11.73 -1.86
C LEU A 68 -1.23 12.17 -0.61
N CYS A 69 -1.29 11.33 0.41
CA CYS A 69 -2.03 11.61 1.63
C CYS A 69 -1.34 10.99 2.84
N PRO A 70 -1.59 11.51 4.05
CA PRO A 70 -1.11 10.85 5.25
C PRO A 70 -1.81 9.51 5.46
N TYR A 71 -1.14 8.59 6.12
CA TYR A 71 -1.71 7.26 6.36
C TYR A 71 -1.17 6.65 7.66
N LEU A 72 -1.96 5.71 8.19
CA LEU A 72 -1.56 4.82 9.26
C LEU A 72 -1.34 3.43 8.67
N THR A 73 -0.30 2.74 9.09
CA THR A 73 -0.05 1.36 8.67
C THR A 73 0.21 0.48 9.90
N ILE A 74 -0.29 -0.75 9.83
CA ILE A 74 -0.06 -1.76 10.87
C ILE A 74 0.36 -3.03 10.16
N ILE A 75 1.52 -3.59 10.53
CA ILE A 75 1.98 -4.84 9.93
C ILE A 75 1.27 -6.00 10.60
N LEU A 76 0.46 -6.73 9.85
CA LEU A 76 -0.32 -7.86 10.35
C LEU A 76 0.44 -9.16 10.29
N ARG A 77 1.30 -9.35 9.27
CA ARG A 77 2.07 -10.57 9.07
C ARG A 77 3.33 -10.27 8.28
N GLY A 78 4.42 -10.96 8.64
CA GLY A 78 5.70 -10.77 7.97
C GLY A 78 6.38 -9.49 8.42
N GLY A 79 7.10 -8.88 7.52
CA GLY A 79 7.80 -7.64 7.79
C GLY A 79 8.48 -7.14 6.53
N TYR A 80 9.04 -5.93 6.61
CA TYR A 80 9.76 -5.36 5.48
C TYR A 80 10.78 -4.33 5.96
N TRP A 81 11.70 -3.99 5.06
CA TRP A 81 12.62 -2.90 5.28
C TRP A 81 11.99 -1.60 4.81
N GLU A 82 12.00 -0.61 5.66
CA GLU A 82 11.55 0.73 5.29
C GLU A 82 12.74 1.68 5.34
N THR A 83 13.04 2.33 4.22
CA THR A 83 14.08 3.36 4.13
C THR A 83 13.42 4.73 4.27
N LEU A 84 13.85 5.46 5.29
CA LEU A 84 13.45 6.84 5.55
C LEU A 84 14.66 7.75 5.33
N GLU A 85 14.49 9.05 5.54
CA GLU A 85 15.61 10.01 5.41
C GLU A 85 16.74 9.71 6.38
N ASP A 86 16.43 9.16 7.55
CA ASP A 86 17.42 8.84 8.58
C ASP A 86 18.04 7.45 8.44
N GLY A 87 17.65 6.68 7.44
CA GLY A 87 18.22 5.36 7.17
C GLY A 87 17.19 4.27 7.02
N LYS A 88 17.68 3.04 7.08
CA LYS A 88 16.93 1.82 6.80
C LYS A 88 16.50 1.16 8.10
N HIS A 89 15.22 0.82 8.22
CA HIS A 89 14.62 0.26 9.42
C HIS A 89 13.88 -1.03 9.11
N TRP A 90 14.08 -2.06 9.93
CA TRP A 90 13.28 -3.27 9.84
C TRP A 90 11.97 -3.08 10.61
N ARG A 91 10.84 -3.32 9.93
CA ARG A 91 9.51 -3.22 10.51
C ARG A 91 8.92 -4.63 10.59
N SER A 92 8.71 -5.10 11.82
CA SER A 92 8.19 -6.45 12.05
C SER A 92 6.68 -6.45 12.30
N THR A 93 6.11 -7.66 12.38
CA THR A 93 4.70 -7.84 12.72
C THR A 93 4.35 -7.08 14.00
N GLY A 94 3.24 -6.36 13.99
CA GLY A 94 2.79 -5.54 15.11
C GLY A 94 3.26 -4.10 15.04
N TYR A 95 4.18 -3.75 14.15
CA TYR A 95 4.63 -2.37 13.98
C TYR A 95 3.46 -1.49 13.55
N ILE A 96 3.32 -0.34 14.22
CA ILE A 96 2.32 0.68 13.88
C ILE A 96 3.09 1.93 13.48
N GLY A 97 2.85 2.41 12.26
CA GLY A 97 3.51 3.60 11.74
C GLY A 97 2.51 4.63 11.22
N PHE A 98 2.77 5.88 11.51
CA PHE A 98 2.05 7.01 10.91
C PHE A 98 3.02 7.78 10.03
N ARG A 99 2.58 8.11 8.81
CA ARG A 99 3.38 8.89 7.86
C ARG A 99 2.55 10.03 7.33
N SER A 100 3.12 11.23 7.34
CA SER A 100 2.49 12.38 6.68
C SER A 100 2.69 12.26 5.17
N ALA A 101 1.91 13.04 4.41
CA ALA A 101 2.03 13.05 2.96
C ALA A 101 3.43 13.45 2.47
N ASN A 102 4.16 14.21 3.25
CA ASN A 102 5.50 14.72 2.88
C ASN A 102 6.64 13.80 3.30
N ASN A 103 6.37 12.72 4.04
CA ASN A 103 7.42 11.78 4.40
C ASN A 103 7.86 10.98 3.18
N LEU A 104 9.16 10.98 2.95
CA LEU A 104 9.76 10.17 1.90
C LEU A 104 10.10 8.79 2.45
N HIS A 105 9.76 7.75 1.72
CA HIS A 105 10.10 6.39 2.12
C HIS A 105 10.21 5.45 0.93
N ARG A 106 10.80 4.29 1.19
CA ARG A 106 10.87 3.18 0.26
C ARG A 106 10.70 1.88 1.04
N VAL A 107 9.94 0.95 0.48
CA VAL A 107 9.73 -0.38 1.07
C VAL A 107 10.45 -1.43 0.24
N ASP A 108 11.27 -2.23 0.90
CA ASP A 108 11.94 -3.38 0.29
C ASP A 108 11.54 -4.65 1.05
N LEU A 109 11.16 -5.67 0.31
CA LEU A 109 10.72 -6.93 0.90
C LEU A 109 11.91 -7.86 1.12
N LYS A 110 11.77 -8.69 2.16
CA LYS A 110 12.67 -9.82 2.34
C LYS A 110 12.36 -10.86 1.26
N SER A 111 13.39 -11.57 0.80
CA SER A 111 13.25 -12.60 -0.24
C SER A 111 12.12 -13.58 0.12
N ASP A 112 11.25 -13.85 -0.86
CA ASP A 112 10.10 -14.76 -0.74
C ASP A 112 9.07 -14.35 0.32
N SER A 113 9.13 -13.11 0.80
CA SER A 113 8.17 -12.59 1.77
C SER A 113 7.03 -11.88 1.06
N LYS A 114 5.81 -12.09 1.57
CA LYS A 114 4.61 -11.37 1.14
C LYS A 114 3.93 -10.80 2.37
N PRO A 115 4.44 -9.69 2.93
CA PRO A 115 3.86 -9.13 4.14
C PRO A 115 2.46 -8.61 3.92
N LEU A 116 1.65 -8.71 4.98
CA LEU A 116 0.31 -8.13 5.03
C LEU A 116 0.34 -6.91 5.94
N THR A 117 -0.24 -5.82 5.46
CA THR A 117 -0.39 -4.60 6.26
C THR A 117 -1.84 -4.13 6.25
N LEU A 118 -2.27 -3.57 7.36
CA LEU A 118 -3.51 -2.80 7.42
C LEU A 118 -3.14 -1.36 7.09
N PHE A 119 -3.75 -0.80 6.07
CA PHE A 119 -3.43 0.52 5.55
C PHE A 119 -4.67 1.40 5.67
N ILE A 120 -4.53 2.52 6.38
CA ILE A 120 -5.64 3.45 6.63
C ILE A 120 -5.21 4.84 6.13
N PRO A 121 -5.51 5.17 4.86
CA PRO A 121 -5.20 6.49 4.32
C PRO A 121 -6.22 7.51 4.81
N CYS A 122 -5.75 8.72 5.14
CA CYS A 122 -6.61 9.85 5.43
C CYS A 122 -6.78 10.66 4.14
N LEU A 123 -7.98 10.64 3.59
CA LEU A 123 -8.27 11.17 2.26
C LEU A 123 -9.04 12.48 2.29
N LEU A 124 -9.07 13.15 3.45
CA LEU A 124 -9.88 14.33 3.67
C LEU A 124 -9.51 15.48 2.73
N TYR A 125 -8.23 15.66 2.44
CA TYR A 125 -7.71 16.78 1.65
C TYR A 125 -7.02 16.33 0.36
N THR A 126 -7.36 15.15 -0.15
CA THR A 126 -6.71 14.63 -1.35
C THR A 126 -7.68 14.53 -2.51
N SER A 127 -7.13 14.46 -3.73
CA SER A 127 -7.93 14.18 -4.91
C SER A 127 -8.37 12.72 -4.92
N ASP A 128 -9.37 12.40 -5.76
CA ASP A 128 -9.84 11.03 -5.92
C ASP A 128 -8.75 10.07 -6.39
N ALA A 129 -7.76 10.57 -7.11
CA ALA A 129 -6.65 9.75 -7.59
C ALA A 129 -5.88 9.09 -6.44
N ALA A 130 -5.87 9.70 -5.26
CA ALA A 130 -5.20 9.14 -4.10
C ALA A 130 -5.85 7.86 -3.58
N ASP A 131 -7.11 7.62 -3.93
CA ASP A 131 -7.85 6.43 -3.50
C ASP A 131 -7.57 5.22 -4.41
N GLU A 132 -6.90 5.44 -5.50
CA GLU A 132 -6.51 4.39 -6.42
C GLU A 132 -5.21 3.74 -5.98
#